data_7fab1a91e72d2e13638ae147661baf1f
#
_entry.id   7fab1a91e72d2e13638ae147661baf1f
#
_cell.length_a   1.000
_cell.length_b   1.000
_cell.length_c   1.000
_cell.angle_alpha   90.00
_cell.angle_beta   90.00
_cell.angle_gamma   90.00
#
_symmetry.space_group_name_H-M   'P 1'
#
loop_
_entity.id
_entity.type
_entity.pdbx_description
1 polymer ?
#
loop_
_entity_poly.entity_id
_entity_poly.type
_entity_poly.pdbx_seq_one_letter_code
_entity_poly.pdbx_strand_id
1 'polypeptide(L)'
;MSSAAADCPIAFNPKPRIERVDLISGQACLVIDDALLEPERLVAFAAAQQARFRAGVFNAYYPGILLPATADTTAALQAFFSEHVRRRFHARRVLHMHSRLAITTQPAAELRPYQWICHSDNVDLPAEHSMQASVLYLFHNPDLGGTGFYEPRRPRGEIRQLYHDAGELSPADFSTRYGIEPGYQCASNEYFRRVGGVDAKWNRLIFYDGSMPHSAEIPTTAKLDADPRRGRLTLNGFFTSRRPLA
;
A
#
# COMPACT_ATOMS: atom_id res chain seq x y z
N MET A 1 -19.07 -24.78 15.74
CA MET A 1 -20.01 -23.95 14.98
C MET A 1 -19.19 -23.11 14.05
N SER A 2 -19.13 -23.47 12.78
CA SER A 2 -18.43 -22.70 11.73
C SER A 2 -19.24 -21.44 11.48
N SER A 3 -18.72 -20.27 11.95
CA SER A 3 -19.24 -18.98 11.51
C SER A 3 -18.93 -18.87 10.04
N ALA A 4 -19.95 -18.97 9.18
CA ALA A 4 -19.82 -18.61 7.78
C ALA A 4 -19.18 -17.21 7.72
N ALA A 5 -18.03 -17.12 7.06
CA ALA A 5 -17.44 -15.83 6.76
C ALA A 5 -18.50 -15.05 6.00
N ALA A 6 -18.95 -13.94 6.58
CA ALA A 6 -19.96 -13.12 5.92
C ALA A 6 -19.39 -12.69 4.57
N ASP A 7 -20.05 -13.09 3.48
CA ASP A 7 -19.68 -12.66 2.14
C ASP A 7 -19.72 -11.14 2.09
N CYS A 8 -18.65 -10.54 1.58
CA CYS A 8 -18.61 -9.13 1.26
C CYS A 8 -18.47 -8.97 -0.25
N PRO A 9 -19.53 -9.17 -1.03
CA PRO A 9 -19.48 -8.98 -2.46
C PRO A 9 -19.25 -7.50 -2.74
N ILE A 10 -18.07 -7.16 -3.27
CA ILE A 10 -17.79 -5.84 -3.79
C ILE A 10 -17.99 -5.83 -5.31
N ALA A 11 -18.55 -4.74 -5.83
CA ALA A 11 -18.69 -4.52 -7.26
C ALA A 11 -17.84 -3.32 -7.68
N PHE A 12 -16.89 -3.54 -8.57
CA PHE A 12 -16.13 -2.46 -9.19
C PHE A 12 -16.95 -1.78 -10.28
N ASN A 13 -16.66 -0.49 -10.51
CA ASN A 13 -17.20 0.26 -11.62
C ASN A 13 -16.80 -0.43 -12.94
N PRO A 14 -17.76 -0.89 -13.78
CA PRO A 14 -17.44 -1.62 -15.01
C PRO A 14 -16.90 -0.71 -16.13
N LYS A 15 -16.99 0.62 -15.96
CA LYS A 15 -16.47 1.61 -16.92
C LYS A 15 -15.56 2.62 -16.21
N PRO A 16 -14.42 2.16 -15.66
CA PRO A 16 -13.55 3.03 -14.88
C PRO A 16 -12.87 4.07 -15.79
N ARG A 17 -12.82 5.32 -15.34
CA ARG A 17 -11.91 6.31 -15.90
C ARG A 17 -10.55 6.12 -15.24
N ILE A 18 -9.55 5.75 -16.03
CA ILE A 18 -8.20 5.49 -15.54
C ILE A 18 -7.30 6.64 -15.94
N GLU A 19 -6.87 7.41 -14.97
CA GLU A 19 -5.88 8.47 -15.15
C GLU A 19 -4.48 7.92 -14.92
N ARG A 20 -3.50 8.45 -15.67
CA ARG A 20 -2.09 8.13 -15.52
C ARG A 20 -1.37 9.32 -14.90
N VAL A 21 -0.77 9.11 -13.74
CA VAL A 21 0.14 10.07 -13.10
C VAL A 21 1.56 9.61 -13.38
N ASP A 22 2.26 10.34 -14.24
CA ASP A 22 3.67 10.05 -14.53
C ASP A 22 4.54 10.43 -13.33
N LEU A 23 5.44 9.54 -12.96
CA LEU A 23 6.34 9.69 -11.84
C LEU A 23 7.77 9.97 -12.34
N ILE A 24 8.59 8.95 -12.49
CA ILE A 24 9.98 9.08 -12.98
C ILE A 24 10.35 7.87 -13.85
N SER A 25 11.28 8.07 -14.78
CA SER A 25 11.88 6.98 -15.58
C SER A 25 10.86 6.07 -16.28
N GLY A 26 9.76 6.66 -16.78
CA GLY A 26 8.68 5.93 -17.46
C GLY A 26 7.73 5.18 -16.52
N GLN A 27 7.96 5.23 -15.21
CA GLN A 27 7.03 4.68 -14.23
C GLN A 27 5.83 5.61 -14.01
N ALA A 28 4.70 5.03 -13.68
CA ALA A 28 3.47 5.78 -13.43
C ALA A 28 2.63 5.10 -12.35
N CYS A 29 1.83 5.91 -11.70
CA CYS A 29 0.70 5.47 -10.90
C CYS A 29 -0.58 5.61 -11.72
N LEU A 30 -1.42 4.57 -11.75
CA LEU A 30 -2.75 4.63 -12.34
C LEU A 30 -3.75 4.96 -11.24
N VAL A 31 -4.61 5.93 -11.51
CA VAL A 31 -5.58 6.46 -10.53
C VAL A 31 -6.98 6.26 -11.08
N ILE A 32 -7.86 5.68 -10.27
CA ILE A 32 -9.25 5.42 -10.58
C ILE A 32 -10.11 5.99 -9.44
N ASP A 33 -10.84 7.06 -9.70
CA ASP A 33 -11.87 7.56 -8.79
C ASP A 33 -13.16 6.77 -8.99
N ASP A 34 -14.00 6.74 -7.96
CA ASP A 34 -15.28 6.00 -7.93
C ASP A 34 -15.11 4.53 -8.35
N ALA A 35 -14.10 3.89 -7.75
CA ALA A 35 -13.67 2.54 -8.13
C ALA A 35 -14.70 1.46 -7.79
N LEU A 36 -15.39 1.58 -6.65
CA LEU A 36 -16.48 0.69 -6.23
C LEU A 36 -17.83 1.35 -6.47
N LEU A 37 -18.87 0.55 -6.76
CA LEU A 37 -20.25 1.04 -6.85
C LEU A 37 -20.84 1.34 -5.47
N GLU A 38 -20.48 0.56 -4.45
CA GLU A 38 -20.99 0.66 -3.08
C GLU A 38 -19.84 0.53 -2.06
N PRO A 39 -18.92 1.52 -1.96
CA PRO A 39 -17.73 1.42 -1.10
C PRO A 39 -18.10 1.31 0.39
N GLU A 40 -19.24 1.86 0.81
CA GLU A 40 -19.75 1.81 2.19
C GLU A 40 -19.97 0.38 2.69
N ARG A 41 -20.29 -0.55 1.78
CA ARG A 41 -20.47 -1.97 2.13
C ARG A 41 -19.17 -2.60 2.63
N LEU A 42 -18.04 -2.23 2.02
CA LEU A 42 -16.73 -2.74 2.44
C LEU A 42 -16.31 -2.14 3.78
N VAL A 43 -16.62 -0.87 4.03
CA VAL A 43 -16.40 -0.23 5.35
C VAL A 43 -17.29 -0.86 6.42
N ALA A 44 -18.57 -1.10 6.11
CA ALA A 44 -19.49 -1.78 7.04
C ALA A 44 -19.01 -3.21 7.37
N PHE A 45 -18.54 -3.95 6.37
CA PHE A 45 -17.92 -5.26 6.57
C PHE A 45 -16.69 -5.17 7.48
N ALA A 46 -15.76 -4.25 7.19
CA ALA A 46 -14.56 -4.04 8.01
C ALA A 46 -14.94 -3.74 9.47
N ALA A 47 -15.92 -2.89 9.69
CA ALA A 47 -16.41 -2.54 11.01
C ALA A 47 -17.07 -3.72 11.75
N ALA A 48 -17.85 -4.54 11.05
CA ALA A 48 -18.42 -5.76 11.63
C ALA A 48 -17.34 -6.80 12.00
N GLN A 49 -16.18 -6.75 11.33
CA GLN A 49 -15.03 -7.63 11.56
C GLN A 49 -13.92 -6.96 12.40
N GLN A 50 -14.16 -5.80 13.01
CA GLN A 50 -13.12 -5.02 13.70
C GLN A 50 -12.33 -5.85 14.72
N ALA A 51 -12.97 -6.71 15.50
CA ALA A 51 -12.33 -7.58 16.49
C ALA A 51 -11.39 -8.64 15.87
N ARG A 52 -11.38 -8.83 14.55
CA ARG A 52 -10.52 -9.78 13.84
C ARG A 52 -9.27 -9.14 13.25
N PHE A 53 -9.18 -7.83 13.20
CA PHE A 53 -7.94 -7.16 12.79
C PHE A 53 -6.82 -7.46 13.78
N ARG A 54 -5.61 -7.73 13.28
CA ARG A 54 -4.43 -8.07 14.07
C ARG A 54 -3.20 -7.31 13.58
N ALA A 55 -2.34 -6.90 14.50
CA ALA A 55 -1.02 -6.37 14.20
C ALA A 55 -0.04 -7.52 13.91
N GLY A 56 0.91 -7.29 12.98
CA GLY A 56 2.07 -8.17 12.76
C GLY A 56 1.81 -9.56 12.15
N VAL A 57 0.56 -9.97 11.91
CA VAL A 57 0.21 -11.36 11.54
C VAL A 57 0.60 -11.69 10.09
N PHE A 58 0.50 -10.74 9.17
CA PHE A 58 0.75 -10.95 7.73
C PHE A 58 1.92 -10.14 7.21
N ASN A 59 2.27 -9.09 7.91
CA ASN A 59 3.38 -8.21 7.61
C ASN A 59 3.78 -7.46 8.90
N ALA A 60 4.89 -7.90 9.51
CA ALA A 60 5.41 -7.27 10.72
C ALA A 60 5.82 -5.80 10.51
N TYR A 61 6.02 -5.40 9.25
CA TYR A 61 6.44 -4.04 8.89
C TYR A 61 5.27 -3.05 8.74
N TYR A 62 4.03 -3.53 8.64
CA TYR A 62 2.87 -2.63 8.50
C TYR A 62 2.59 -1.88 9.81
N PRO A 63 2.50 -0.53 9.79
CA PRO A 63 2.31 0.27 11.00
C PRO A 63 0.84 0.32 11.45
N GLY A 64 0.25 -0.83 11.75
CA GLY A 64 -1.15 -0.91 12.13
C GLY A 64 -1.69 -2.33 12.19
N ILE A 65 -2.98 -2.46 11.92
CA ILE A 65 -3.73 -3.71 12.02
C ILE A 65 -4.26 -4.14 10.66
N LEU A 66 -4.28 -5.45 10.42
CA LEU A 66 -4.60 -6.09 9.14
C LEU A 66 -5.70 -7.12 9.31
N LEU A 67 -6.53 -7.26 8.27
CA LEU A 67 -7.51 -8.33 8.11
C LEU A 67 -7.39 -8.87 6.67
N PRO A 68 -7.16 -10.17 6.44
CA PRO A 68 -7.24 -10.74 5.09
C PRO A 68 -8.59 -10.42 4.46
N ALA A 69 -8.59 -10.00 3.22
CA ALA A 69 -9.82 -9.82 2.47
C ALA A 69 -10.47 -11.20 2.20
N THR A 70 -11.78 -11.20 1.97
CA THR A 70 -12.48 -12.43 1.59
C THR A 70 -12.00 -12.93 0.21
N ALA A 71 -12.22 -14.21 -0.08
CA ALA A 71 -11.91 -14.78 -1.37
C ALA A 71 -12.62 -14.03 -2.51
N ASP A 72 -13.90 -13.66 -2.31
CA ASP A 72 -14.70 -12.93 -3.29
C ASP A 72 -14.16 -11.51 -3.52
N THR A 73 -13.80 -10.78 -2.46
CA THR A 73 -13.15 -9.47 -2.58
C THR A 73 -11.83 -9.57 -3.34
N THR A 74 -11.02 -10.58 -3.03
CA THR A 74 -9.75 -10.83 -3.71
C THR A 74 -9.94 -11.16 -5.18
N ALA A 75 -10.91 -12.03 -5.50
CA ALA A 75 -11.23 -12.41 -6.88
C ALA A 75 -11.77 -11.22 -7.69
N ALA A 76 -12.65 -10.41 -7.11
CA ALA A 76 -13.20 -9.22 -7.76
C ALA A 76 -12.08 -8.20 -8.08
N LEU A 77 -11.16 -7.93 -7.15
CA LEU A 77 -10.03 -7.04 -7.37
C LEU A 77 -9.06 -7.60 -8.42
N GLN A 78 -8.83 -8.92 -8.43
CA GLN A 78 -8.01 -9.58 -9.45
C GLN A 78 -8.65 -9.49 -10.85
N ALA A 79 -9.95 -9.68 -10.95
CA ALA A 79 -10.69 -9.55 -12.21
C ALA A 79 -10.58 -8.12 -12.75
N PHE A 80 -10.83 -7.11 -11.91
CA PHE A 80 -10.68 -5.70 -12.26
C PHE A 80 -9.27 -5.37 -12.75
N PHE A 81 -8.24 -5.79 -12.02
CA PHE A 81 -6.85 -5.61 -12.43
C PHE A 81 -6.57 -6.26 -13.79
N SER A 82 -7.02 -7.50 -13.97
CA SER A 82 -6.76 -8.27 -15.20
C SER A 82 -7.41 -7.66 -16.43
N GLU A 83 -8.60 -7.12 -16.29
CA GLU A 83 -9.38 -6.51 -17.36
C GLU A 83 -8.89 -5.11 -17.74
N HIS A 84 -8.72 -4.23 -16.74
CA HIS A 84 -8.57 -2.79 -16.98
C HIS A 84 -7.12 -2.29 -16.80
N VAL A 85 -6.29 -2.97 -16.01
CA VAL A 85 -5.03 -2.41 -15.50
C VAL A 85 -3.79 -3.14 -16.01
N ARG A 86 -3.82 -4.46 -15.98
CA ARG A 86 -2.69 -5.35 -16.20
C ARG A 86 -1.81 -5.00 -17.40
N ARG A 87 -2.45 -4.73 -18.56
CA ARG A 87 -1.73 -4.40 -19.82
C ARG A 87 -0.95 -3.10 -19.75
N ARG A 88 -1.39 -2.15 -18.90
CA ARG A 88 -0.72 -0.84 -18.71
C ARG A 88 0.60 -0.98 -17.94
N PHE A 89 0.79 -2.09 -17.23
CA PHE A 89 2.05 -2.47 -16.57
C PHE A 89 2.84 -3.52 -17.35
N HIS A 90 2.50 -3.79 -18.60
CA HIS A 90 3.14 -4.83 -19.41
C HIS A 90 3.12 -6.21 -18.72
N ALA A 91 2.18 -6.46 -17.84
CA ALA A 91 2.01 -7.74 -17.16
C ALA A 91 1.21 -8.70 -18.04
N ARG A 92 1.78 -9.88 -18.34
CA ARG A 92 1.15 -10.86 -19.24
C ARG A 92 0.04 -11.64 -18.53
N ARG A 93 0.29 -12.16 -17.35
CA ARG A 93 -0.62 -13.01 -16.59
C ARG A 93 -0.37 -12.84 -15.10
N VAL A 94 -1.42 -12.73 -14.30
CA VAL A 94 -1.33 -12.83 -12.85
C VAL A 94 -1.04 -14.27 -12.48
N LEU A 95 0.00 -14.49 -11.68
CA LEU A 95 0.43 -15.78 -11.17
C LEU A 95 -0.09 -16.02 -9.76
N HIS A 96 -0.01 -14.97 -8.94
CA HIS A 96 -0.45 -14.97 -7.57
C HIS A 96 -1.02 -13.60 -7.20
N MET A 97 -2.04 -13.59 -6.38
CA MET A 97 -2.64 -12.35 -5.86
C MET A 97 -3.12 -12.58 -4.44
N HIS A 98 -2.88 -11.61 -3.58
CA HIS A 98 -3.50 -11.54 -2.27
C HIS A 98 -3.95 -10.12 -1.96
N SER A 99 -4.96 -9.99 -1.12
CA SER A 99 -5.44 -8.70 -0.67
C SER A 99 -5.81 -8.71 0.80
N ARG A 100 -5.78 -7.52 1.39
CA ARG A 100 -6.07 -7.33 2.81
C ARG A 100 -6.67 -5.96 3.07
N LEU A 101 -7.58 -5.88 4.00
CA LEU A 101 -7.97 -4.64 4.64
C LEU A 101 -6.90 -4.24 5.65
N ALA A 102 -6.57 -2.97 5.69
CA ALA A 102 -5.50 -2.43 6.51
C ALA A 102 -5.96 -1.12 7.16
N ILE A 103 -5.65 -0.94 8.44
CA ILE A 103 -5.87 0.29 9.18
C ILE A 103 -4.56 0.71 9.78
N THR A 104 -4.05 1.88 9.40
CA THR A 104 -2.85 2.46 10.01
C THR A 104 -3.22 3.03 11.37
N THR A 105 -2.53 2.61 12.42
CA THR A 105 -2.86 2.97 13.81
C THR A 105 -1.68 3.42 14.65
N GLN A 106 -0.43 3.17 14.21
CA GLN A 106 0.73 3.48 15.02
C GLN A 106 1.09 4.97 14.98
N PRO A 107 1.17 5.65 16.12
CA PRO A 107 1.70 7.00 16.19
C PRO A 107 3.19 7.04 15.84
N ALA A 108 3.70 8.19 15.42
CA ALA A 108 5.08 8.37 14.98
C ALA A 108 6.11 7.85 16.01
N ALA A 109 5.86 8.09 17.29
CA ALA A 109 6.76 7.68 18.37
C ALA A 109 6.86 6.16 18.60
N GLU A 110 5.89 5.39 18.09
CA GLU A 110 5.86 3.91 18.21
C GLU A 110 6.40 3.21 16.97
N LEU A 111 6.69 3.97 15.91
CA LEU A 111 7.23 3.42 14.68
C LEU A 111 8.66 2.90 14.90
N ARG A 112 8.99 1.81 14.23
CA ARG A 112 10.35 1.30 14.14
C ARG A 112 11.09 1.90 12.93
N PRO A 113 12.42 1.92 12.90
CA PRO A 113 13.19 2.58 11.83
C PRO A 113 12.80 2.15 10.40
N TYR A 114 12.49 0.88 10.16
CA TYR A 114 12.03 0.40 8.85
C TYR A 114 10.65 0.95 8.44
N GLN A 115 9.87 1.51 9.36
CA GLN A 115 8.59 2.18 9.10
C GLN A 115 8.75 3.69 8.87
N TRP A 116 9.95 4.26 9.14
CA TRP A 116 10.26 5.68 8.93
C TRP A 116 10.67 5.99 7.49
N ILE A 117 11.01 4.96 6.72
CA ILE A 117 11.52 5.07 5.36
C ILE A 117 10.57 4.43 4.35
N CYS A 118 10.59 4.94 3.12
CA CYS A 118 9.86 4.31 2.03
C CYS A 118 10.39 2.89 1.77
N HIS A 119 9.55 2.01 1.24
CA HIS A 119 9.87 0.61 0.96
C HIS A 119 9.41 0.20 -0.43
N SER A 120 9.92 -0.93 -0.91
CA SER A 120 9.42 -1.62 -2.11
C SER A 120 8.75 -2.92 -1.70
N ASP A 121 7.66 -3.28 -2.40
CA ASP A 121 6.97 -4.58 -2.19
C ASP A 121 7.68 -5.73 -2.91
N ASN A 122 8.56 -5.40 -3.85
CA ASN A 122 9.27 -6.37 -4.66
C ASN A 122 10.62 -6.71 -4.02
N VAL A 123 10.61 -7.77 -3.23
CA VAL A 123 11.83 -8.35 -2.65
C VAL A 123 12.01 -9.74 -3.28
N ASP A 124 13.12 -9.93 -4.00
CA ASP A 124 13.57 -11.25 -4.50
C ASP A 124 12.63 -11.99 -5.49
N LEU A 125 11.95 -11.26 -6.38
CA LEU A 125 11.23 -11.88 -7.48
C LEU A 125 12.18 -12.30 -8.62
N PRO A 126 11.92 -13.45 -9.27
CA PRO A 126 12.58 -13.82 -10.52
C PRO A 126 12.47 -12.72 -11.59
N ALA A 127 13.46 -12.59 -12.47
CA ALA A 127 13.51 -11.52 -13.48
C ALA A 127 12.31 -11.53 -14.44
N GLU A 128 11.74 -12.71 -14.69
CA GLU A 128 10.53 -12.90 -15.51
C GLU A 128 9.23 -12.52 -14.81
N HIS A 129 9.28 -12.15 -13.54
CA HIS A 129 8.13 -11.72 -12.76
C HIS A 129 8.18 -10.22 -12.48
N SER A 130 7.02 -9.66 -12.23
CA SER A 130 6.82 -8.30 -11.74
C SER A 130 5.76 -8.28 -10.66
N MET A 131 5.85 -7.33 -9.76
CA MET A 131 4.81 -7.10 -8.75
C MET A 131 4.15 -5.76 -9.00
N GLN A 132 2.83 -5.76 -9.02
CA GLN A 132 2.02 -4.55 -8.97
C GLN A 132 1.33 -4.50 -7.62
N ALA A 133 1.23 -3.31 -7.07
CA ALA A 133 0.49 -3.06 -5.85
C ALA A 133 -0.72 -2.17 -6.11
N SER A 134 -1.73 -2.27 -5.26
CA SER A 134 -2.88 -1.38 -5.29
C SER A 134 -3.27 -0.94 -3.88
N VAL A 135 -3.81 0.27 -3.80
CA VAL A 135 -4.41 0.83 -2.57
C VAL A 135 -5.74 1.46 -2.93
N LEU A 136 -6.82 0.96 -2.34
CA LEU A 136 -8.14 1.60 -2.37
C LEU A 136 -8.35 2.33 -1.06
N TYR A 137 -8.54 3.63 -1.11
CA TYR A 137 -8.77 4.47 0.06
C TYR A 137 -10.26 4.47 0.44
N LEU A 138 -10.54 4.12 1.69
CA LEU A 138 -11.89 3.98 2.23
C LEU A 138 -12.10 4.88 3.46
N PHE A 139 -11.63 6.11 3.36
CA PHE A 139 -11.78 7.15 4.39
C PHE A 139 -11.94 8.53 3.73
N HIS A 140 -12.59 9.47 4.44
CA HIS A 140 -12.90 10.81 3.92
C HIS A 140 -11.90 11.87 4.36
N ASN A 141 -11.22 11.65 5.50
CA ASN A 141 -10.34 12.66 6.08
C ASN A 141 -9.00 12.74 5.32
N PRO A 142 -8.70 13.82 4.56
CA PRO A 142 -7.48 13.94 3.77
C PRO A 142 -6.20 14.00 4.64
N ASP A 143 -6.31 14.40 5.90
CA ASP A 143 -5.16 14.45 6.82
C ASP A 143 -4.60 13.07 7.17
N LEU A 144 -5.34 11.99 6.86
CA LEU A 144 -4.84 10.62 6.98
C LEU A 144 -3.88 10.22 5.86
N GLY A 145 -3.65 11.10 4.90
CA GLY A 145 -2.58 11.03 3.93
C GLY A 145 -2.76 10.02 2.80
N GLY A 146 -2.06 10.28 1.70
CA GLY A 146 -2.06 9.49 0.48
C GLY A 146 -0.91 8.48 0.38
N THR A 147 -0.37 8.35 -0.82
CA THR A 147 0.81 7.51 -1.12
C THR A 147 1.84 8.35 -1.86
N GLY A 148 3.04 8.44 -1.31
CA GLY A 148 4.20 9.07 -1.95
C GLY A 148 5.10 8.06 -2.61
N PHE A 149 5.76 8.49 -3.67
CA PHE A 149 6.70 7.70 -4.46
C PHE A 149 8.08 8.33 -4.43
N TYR A 150 9.11 7.48 -4.38
CA TYR A 150 10.47 7.91 -4.11
C TYR A 150 11.46 7.20 -5.04
N GLU A 151 12.62 7.80 -5.21
CA GLU A 151 13.78 7.16 -5.83
C GLU A 151 15.00 7.25 -4.91
N PRO A 152 15.90 6.27 -4.93
CA PRO A 152 17.14 6.32 -4.19
C PRO A 152 18.06 7.47 -4.68
N ARG A 153 18.68 8.19 -3.74
CA ARG A 153 19.70 9.22 -3.99
C ARG A 153 21.12 8.72 -3.75
N ARG A 154 21.25 7.54 -3.17
CA ARG A 154 22.51 6.91 -2.80
C ARG A 154 22.73 5.64 -3.60
N PRO A 155 23.99 5.18 -3.77
CA PRO A 155 24.29 3.92 -4.41
C PRO A 155 23.53 2.73 -3.81
N ARG A 156 23.22 1.73 -4.64
CA ARG A 156 22.43 0.55 -4.22
C ARG A 156 22.99 -0.14 -2.95
N GLY A 157 24.32 -0.14 -2.78
CA GLY A 157 24.97 -0.73 -1.60
C GLY A 157 24.60 0.00 -0.31
N GLU A 158 24.62 1.34 -0.33
CA GLU A 158 24.27 2.18 0.81
C GLU A 158 22.78 2.05 1.16
N ILE A 159 21.90 2.05 0.16
CA ILE A 159 20.46 1.85 0.37
C ILE A 159 20.17 0.48 0.97
N ARG A 160 20.86 -0.57 0.51
CA ARG A 160 20.73 -1.91 1.07
C ARG A 160 21.19 -1.96 2.53
N GLN A 161 22.29 -1.27 2.85
CA GLN A 161 22.77 -1.16 4.24
C GLN A 161 21.78 -0.39 5.12
N LEU A 162 21.20 0.70 4.60
CA LEU A 162 20.16 1.46 5.31
C LEU A 162 18.96 0.57 5.67
N TYR A 163 18.44 -0.22 4.73
CA TYR A 163 17.32 -1.14 4.99
C TYR A 163 17.69 -2.24 5.99
N HIS A 164 18.89 -2.80 5.89
CA HIS A 164 19.41 -3.78 6.85
C HIS A 164 19.44 -3.17 8.26
N ASP A 165 20.07 -2.03 8.40
CA ASP A 165 20.24 -1.36 9.70
C ASP A 165 18.90 -0.86 10.27
N ALA A 166 17.94 -0.52 9.42
CA ALA A 166 16.59 -0.19 9.85
C ALA A 166 15.85 -1.38 10.50
N GLY A 167 16.25 -2.61 10.17
CA GLY A 167 15.74 -3.83 10.81
C GLY A 167 16.47 -4.21 12.10
N GLU A 168 17.75 -3.84 12.24
CA GLU A 168 18.65 -4.32 13.27
C GLU A 168 18.93 -3.30 14.39
N LEU A 169 19.05 -2.01 14.04
CA LEU A 169 19.42 -0.98 15.01
C LEU A 169 18.25 -0.55 15.89
N SER A 170 18.59 -0.08 17.09
CA SER A 170 17.64 0.64 17.93
C SER A 170 17.19 1.95 17.25
N PRO A 171 16.00 2.49 17.58
CA PRO A 171 15.56 3.78 17.07
C PRO A 171 16.59 4.91 17.27
N ALA A 172 17.23 4.98 18.43
CA ALA A 172 18.22 6.00 18.76
C ALA A 172 19.50 5.85 17.93
N ASP A 173 20.01 4.62 17.78
CA ASP A 173 21.22 4.35 16.99
C ASP A 173 20.97 4.61 15.51
N PHE A 174 19.80 4.22 14.99
CA PHE A 174 19.41 4.47 13.61
C PHE A 174 19.29 5.97 13.31
N SER A 175 18.61 6.74 14.19
CA SER A 175 18.51 8.19 14.05
C SER A 175 19.89 8.86 14.08
N THR A 176 20.75 8.46 15.04
CA THR A 176 22.12 9.00 15.15
C THR A 176 22.95 8.70 13.89
N ARG A 177 22.85 7.49 13.34
CA ARG A 177 23.64 7.06 12.18
C ARG A 177 23.18 7.68 10.88
N TYR A 178 21.87 7.81 10.68
CA TYR A 178 21.25 8.15 9.39
C TYR A 178 20.60 9.52 9.36
N GLY A 179 20.48 10.22 10.49
CA GLY A 179 19.81 11.52 10.58
C GLY A 179 18.33 11.46 10.20
N ILE A 180 17.69 10.29 10.37
CA ILE A 180 16.27 10.07 10.08
C ILE A 180 15.53 9.96 11.41
N GLU A 181 14.51 10.80 11.57
CA GLU A 181 13.70 10.85 12.79
C GLU A 181 12.43 10.02 12.69
N PRO A 182 11.83 9.61 13.84
CA PRO A 182 10.56 8.90 13.87
C PRO A 182 9.44 9.64 13.14
N GLY A 183 8.81 8.96 12.18
CA GLY A 183 7.70 9.54 11.41
C GLY A 183 7.42 8.78 10.14
N TYR A 184 6.26 9.03 9.54
CA TYR A 184 5.97 8.56 8.19
C TYR A 184 6.72 9.44 7.18
N GLN A 185 7.40 8.84 6.23
CA GLN A 185 8.13 9.61 5.22
C GLN A 185 7.16 10.36 4.32
N CYS A 186 7.17 11.70 4.40
CA CYS A 186 6.32 12.59 3.60
C CYS A 186 7.12 13.51 2.67
N ALA A 187 8.45 13.48 2.75
CA ALA A 187 9.34 14.37 2.01
C ALA A 187 10.60 13.65 1.56
N SER A 188 11.37 14.32 0.69
CA SER A 188 12.73 13.89 0.36
C SER A 188 13.63 13.97 1.59
N ASN A 189 14.59 13.06 1.67
CA ASN A 189 15.67 13.08 2.64
C ASN A 189 17.01 12.84 1.95
N GLU A 190 18.07 12.60 2.69
CA GLU A 190 19.39 12.35 2.14
C GLU A 190 19.47 11.08 1.30
N TYR A 191 18.65 10.07 1.60
CA TYR A 191 18.67 8.74 0.98
C TYR A 191 17.65 8.58 -0.14
N PHE A 192 16.55 9.34 -0.09
CA PHE A 192 15.45 9.21 -1.04
C PHE A 192 14.94 10.58 -1.50
N ARG A 193 14.73 10.71 -2.80
CA ARG A 193 14.04 11.85 -3.40
C ARG A 193 12.57 11.50 -3.63
N ARG A 194 11.66 12.34 -3.14
CA ARG A 194 10.25 12.24 -3.49
C ARG A 194 10.08 12.64 -4.95
N VAL A 195 9.49 11.77 -5.75
CA VAL A 195 9.31 11.96 -7.20
C VAL A 195 7.84 12.19 -7.61
N GLY A 196 6.93 12.03 -6.68
CA GLY A 196 5.52 12.27 -6.88
C GLY A 196 4.69 11.68 -5.75
N GLY A 197 3.37 11.77 -5.89
CA GLY A 197 2.44 11.18 -4.95
C GLY A 197 1.02 11.25 -5.47
N VAL A 198 0.13 10.51 -4.83
CA VAL A 198 -1.31 10.53 -5.07
C VAL A 198 -2.01 10.75 -3.74
N ASP A 199 -2.78 11.84 -3.67
CA ASP A 199 -3.58 12.14 -2.49
C ASP A 199 -4.68 11.09 -2.30
N ALA A 200 -4.93 10.73 -1.04
CA ALA A 200 -6.07 9.92 -0.72
C ALA A 200 -7.37 10.67 -1.03
N LYS A 201 -8.31 9.94 -1.60
CA LYS A 201 -9.69 10.39 -1.82
C LYS A 201 -10.61 9.21 -1.57
N TRP A 202 -11.76 9.46 -0.96
CA TRP A 202 -12.78 8.44 -0.79
C TRP A 202 -13.06 7.69 -2.09
N ASN A 203 -13.05 6.35 -2.03
CA ASN A 203 -13.30 5.44 -3.15
C ASN A 203 -12.30 5.59 -4.34
N ARG A 204 -11.10 6.13 -4.08
CA ARG A 204 -10.00 6.17 -5.04
C ARG A 204 -9.17 4.90 -4.93
N LEU A 205 -8.98 4.23 -6.06
CA LEU A 205 -8.10 3.07 -6.21
C LEU A 205 -6.88 3.47 -7.02
N ILE A 206 -5.70 3.17 -6.51
CA ILE A 206 -4.45 3.37 -7.23
C ILE A 206 -3.75 2.04 -7.51
N PHE A 207 -3.02 2.00 -8.63
CA PHE A 207 -2.12 0.89 -8.97
C PHE A 207 -0.75 1.43 -9.34
N TYR A 208 0.31 0.76 -8.91
CA TYR A 208 1.70 1.13 -9.21
C TYR A 208 2.60 -0.12 -9.27
N ASP A 209 3.81 0.05 -9.81
CA ASP A 209 4.83 -1.01 -9.75
C ASP A 209 5.36 -1.12 -8.32
N GLY A 210 5.20 -2.28 -7.71
CA GLY A 210 5.62 -2.54 -6.33
C GLY A 210 7.16 -2.51 -6.13
N SER A 211 7.94 -2.50 -7.21
CA SER A 211 9.39 -2.28 -7.12
C SER A 211 9.77 -0.82 -6.83
N MET A 212 8.86 0.11 -7.08
CA MET A 212 9.06 1.52 -6.81
C MET A 212 9.00 1.80 -5.31
N PRO A 213 10.01 2.44 -4.72
CA PRO A 213 9.95 2.83 -3.32
C PRO A 213 8.76 3.77 -3.06
N HIS A 214 7.95 3.43 -2.08
CA HIS A 214 6.75 4.18 -1.74
C HIS A 214 6.49 4.18 -0.22
N SER A 215 5.69 5.12 0.23
CA SER A 215 5.29 5.25 1.64
C SER A 215 3.88 5.82 1.74
N ALA A 216 3.18 5.48 2.82
CA ALA A 216 2.01 6.23 3.24
C ALA A 216 2.46 7.60 3.74
N GLU A 217 2.05 8.67 3.07
CA GLU A 217 2.40 10.05 3.45
C GLU A 217 1.40 10.56 4.50
N ILE A 218 1.63 10.24 5.77
CA ILE A 218 0.79 10.63 6.89
C ILE A 218 1.48 11.79 7.64
N PRO A 219 1.07 13.04 7.39
CA PRO A 219 1.77 14.20 7.94
C PRO A 219 1.57 14.38 9.44
N THR A 220 0.49 13.83 9.98
CA THR A 220 0.20 13.84 11.42
C THR A 220 -0.49 12.55 11.85
N THR A 221 -0.03 11.98 12.95
CA THR A 221 -0.60 10.76 13.51
C THR A 221 -1.71 11.02 14.55
N ALA A 222 -1.99 12.29 14.87
CA ALA A 222 -2.98 12.67 15.87
C ALA A 222 -4.43 12.25 15.53
N LYS A 223 -4.70 11.97 14.24
CA LYS A 223 -6.03 11.58 13.73
C LYS A 223 -6.13 10.09 13.37
N LEU A 224 -5.11 9.30 13.67
CA LEU A 224 -5.17 7.85 13.46
C LEU A 224 -6.16 7.22 14.45
N ASP A 225 -6.99 6.33 13.94
CA ASP A 225 -8.04 5.64 14.69
C ASP A 225 -8.13 4.19 14.22
N ALA A 226 -8.34 3.26 15.14
CA ALA A 226 -8.50 1.84 14.82
C ALA A 226 -9.94 1.47 14.38
N ASP A 227 -10.91 2.38 14.48
CA ASP A 227 -12.27 2.16 13.97
C ASP A 227 -12.26 2.27 12.43
N PRO A 228 -12.68 1.22 11.69
CA PRO A 228 -12.73 1.24 10.23
C PRO A 228 -13.54 2.40 9.62
N ARG A 229 -14.48 2.98 10.37
CA ARG A 229 -15.33 4.08 9.91
C ARG A 229 -14.66 5.44 9.99
N ARG A 230 -13.63 5.58 10.84
CA ARG A 230 -12.96 6.86 11.13
C ARG A 230 -11.49 6.83 10.78
N GLY A 231 -10.87 5.66 10.91
CA GLY A 231 -9.44 5.47 10.68
C GLY A 231 -9.05 5.44 9.20
N ARG A 232 -7.76 5.33 8.97
CA ARG A 232 -7.17 5.18 7.63
C ARG A 232 -7.38 3.74 7.12
N LEU A 233 -8.61 3.41 6.78
CA LEU A 233 -8.96 2.12 6.20
C LEU A 233 -8.57 2.08 4.72
N THR A 234 -7.87 1.04 4.31
CA THR A 234 -7.55 0.76 2.89
C THR A 234 -7.78 -0.71 2.56
N LEU A 235 -8.11 -1.00 1.29
CA LEU A 235 -7.96 -2.35 0.73
C LEU A 235 -6.70 -2.37 -0.12
N ASN A 236 -5.73 -3.18 0.29
CA ASN A 236 -4.44 -3.32 -0.41
C ASN A 236 -4.43 -4.63 -1.19
N GLY A 237 -3.97 -4.58 -2.43
CA GLY A 237 -3.80 -5.75 -3.30
C GLY A 237 -2.38 -5.86 -3.82
N PHE A 238 -1.87 -7.08 -3.92
CA PHE A 238 -0.52 -7.40 -4.39
C PHE A 238 -0.62 -8.47 -5.48
N PHE A 239 -0.11 -8.14 -6.67
CA PHE A 239 -0.25 -8.96 -7.87
C PHE A 239 1.14 -9.37 -8.37
N THR A 240 1.52 -10.62 -8.16
CA THR A 240 2.68 -11.17 -8.84
C THR A 240 2.27 -11.58 -10.24
N SER A 241 2.89 -10.98 -11.23
CA SER A 241 2.56 -11.17 -12.64
C SER A 241 3.79 -11.66 -13.42
N ARG A 242 3.53 -12.41 -14.50
CA ARG A 242 4.56 -12.77 -15.47
C ARG A 242 4.79 -11.60 -16.43
N ARG A 243 6.05 -11.26 -16.68
CA ARG A 243 6.43 -10.30 -17.72
C ARG A 243 6.20 -10.91 -19.12
N PRO A 244 6.04 -10.10 -20.19
CA PRO A 244 6.16 -10.59 -21.55
C PRO A 244 7.52 -11.29 -21.74
N LEU A 245 7.56 -12.28 -22.61
CA LEU A 245 8.83 -12.80 -23.11
C LEU A 245 9.47 -11.69 -23.96
N ALA A 246 10.72 -11.41 -23.72
CA ALA A 246 11.52 -10.51 -24.57
C ALA A 246 11.59 -11.04 -26.00
#